data_5a387635569c319bd6583277b427a39b
#
_entry.id   5a387635569c319bd6583277b427a39b
#
_cell.length_a   1.000
_cell.length_b   1.000
_cell.length_c   1.000
_cell.angle_alpha   90.00
_cell.angle_beta   90.00
_cell.angle_gamma   90.00
#
_symmetry.space_group_name_H-M   'P 1'
#
loop_
_entity.id
_entity.type
_entity.pdbx_description
1 polymer ?
#
loop_
_entity_poly.entity_id
_entity_poly.type
_entity_poly.pdbx_seq_one_letter_code
_entity_poly.pdbx_strand_id
1 'polypeptide(L)'
;MSAEGLKIGNEWDSILAEEMEKPYYSELERFLDEEYENHTIFPTRDEIFTAFRYTPYNDVKVLLLGQDPYHEKGQAHGMAFSVKKGVKQPPSLVNIFKEINSDLGIAPPEIDNGCLIPWAQSGVLLLNTALTVRE
;
A
#
# COMPACT_ATOMS: atom_id res chain seq x y z
N MET A 1 -14.69 15.93 0.29
CA MET A 1 -13.68 15.69 1.33
C MET A 1 -12.74 16.88 1.40
N SER A 2 -12.38 17.30 2.58
CA SER A 2 -11.38 18.36 2.71
C SER A 2 -10.00 17.82 2.33
N ALA A 3 -9.11 18.70 1.89
CA ALA A 3 -7.72 18.34 1.59
C ALA A 3 -7.03 17.68 2.80
N GLU A 4 -7.54 17.88 3.99
CA GLU A 4 -7.02 17.27 5.22
C GLU A 4 -7.29 15.78 5.31
N GLY A 5 -8.31 15.25 4.61
CA GLY A 5 -8.72 13.86 4.70
C GLY A 5 -7.74 12.86 4.13
N LEU A 6 -6.80 13.27 3.27
CA LEU A 6 -5.85 12.37 2.62
C LEU A 6 -4.38 12.74 2.89
N LYS A 7 -4.11 13.36 4.02
CA LYS A 7 -2.71 13.66 4.38
C LYS A 7 -1.94 12.39 4.74
N ILE A 8 -0.73 12.32 4.25
CA ILE A 8 0.19 11.22 4.52
C ILE A 8 0.75 11.35 5.94
N GLY A 9 1.15 12.56 6.33
CA GLY A 9 1.62 12.85 7.68
C GLY A 9 3.14 12.98 7.79
N ASN A 10 3.86 13.07 6.68
CA ASN A 10 5.29 13.28 6.65
C ASN A 10 5.68 14.16 5.46
N GLU A 11 6.96 14.20 5.11
CA GLU A 11 7.48 15.05 4.02
C GLU A 11 6.89 14.75 2.64
N TRP A 12 6.27 13.57 2.45
CA TRP A 12 5.56 13.27 1.22
C TRP A 12 4.42 14.27 0.96
N ASP A 13 3.82 14.81 2.00
CA ASP A 13 2.77 15.83 1.85
C ASP A 13 3.30 17.05 1.10
N SER A 14 4.52 17.52 1.44
CA SER A 14 5.15 18.63 0.75
C SER A 14 5.56 18.30 -0.67
N ILE A 15 6.11 17.10 -0.87
CA ILE A 15 6.59 16.65 -2.18
C ILE A 15 5.44 16.48 -3.16
N LEU A 16 4.30 15.98 -2.70
CA LEU A 16 3.14 15.73 -3.53
C LEU A 16 2.13 16.88 -3.53
N ALA A 17 2.37 17.95 -2.77
CA ALA A 17 1.42 19.05 -2.60
C ALA A 17 1.00 19.67 -3.93
N GLU A 18 1.94 19.92 -4.83
CA GLU A 18 1.66 20.52 -6.14
C GLU A 18 0.76 19.61 -6.98
N GLU A 19 1.01 18.31 -6.94
CA GLU A 19 0.19 17.32 -7.64
C GLU A 19 -1.21 17.23 -7.05
N MET A 20 -1.32 17.30 -5.74
CA MET A 20 -2.60 17.22 -5.03
C MET A 20 -3.48 18.47 -5.22
N GLU A 21 -2.91 19.57 -5.70
CA GLU A 21 -3.65 20.80 -6.02
C GLU A 21 -4.26 20.77 -7.43
N LYS A 22 -3.87 19.81 -8.25
CA LYS A 22 -4.40 19.73 -9.64
C LYS A 22 -5.86 19.30 -9.65
N PRO A 23 -6.65 19.76 -10.66
CA PRO A 23 -8.09 19.44 -10.73
C PRO A 23 -8.41 17.96 -10.73
N TYR A 24 -7.60 17.13 -11.38
CA TYR A 24 -7.85 15.68 -11.40
C TYR A 24 -7.84 15.07 -9.99
N TYR A 25 -7.02 15.63 -9.08
CA TYR A 25 -6.93 15.11 -7.71
C TYR A 25 -8.21 15.38 -6.93
N SER A 26 -8.78 16.56 -7.08
CA SER A 26 -10.09 16.89 -6.46
C SER A 26 -11.21 16.00 -7.00
N GLU A 27 -11.18 15.70 -8.29
CA GLU A 27 -12.13 14.79 -8.93
C GLU A 27 -11.94 13.36 -8.41
N LEU A 28 -10.70 12.93 -8.23
CA LEU A 28 -10.39 11.63 -7.66
C LEU A 28 -10.86 11.51 -6.22
N GLU A 29 -10.67 12.55 -5.41
CA GLU A 29 -11.14 12.56 -4.03
C GLU A 29 -12.66 12.42 -3.96
N ARG A 30 -13.38 13.13 -4.81
CA ARG A 30 -14.85 13.04 -4.90
C ARG A 30 -15.30 11.66 -5.34
N PHE A 31 -14.62 11.10 -6.33
CA PHE A 31 -14.87 9.74 -6.80
C PHE A 31 -14.68 8.73 -5.66
N LEU A 32 -13.59 8.86 -4.89
CA LEU A 32 -13.33 7.98 -3.75
C LEU A 32 -14.39 8.12 -2.66
N ASP A 33 -14.86 9.33 -2.37
CA ASP A 33 -15.94 9.54 -1.41
C ASP A 33 -17.19 8.74 -1.81
N GLU A 34 -17.56 8.81 -3.08
CA GLU A 34 -18.73 8.09 -3.60
C GLU A 34 -18.48 6.56 -3.56
N GLU A 35 -17.29 6.11 -3.91
CA GLU A 35 -16.97 4.69 -3.91
C GLU A 35 -17.00 4.10 -2.50
N TYR A 36 -16.41 4.77 -1.51
CA TYR A 36 -16.45 4.30 -0.13
C TYR A 36 -17.84 4.32 0.47
N GLU A 37 -18.69 5.25 0.03
CA GLU A 37 -20.07 5.33 0.48
C GLU A 37 -20.94 4.22 -0.09
N ASN A 38 -20.76 3.88 -1.35
CA ASN A 38 -21.67 3.00 -2.10
C ASN A 38 -21.15 1.56 -2.30
N HIS A 39 -19.89 1.30 -2.06
CA HIS A 39 -19.26 0.00 -2.29
C HIS A 39 -18.33 -0.39 -1.15
N THR A 40 -18.01 -1.67 -1.09
CA THR A 40 -16.93 -2.15 -0.22
C THR A 40 -15.60 -1.95 -0.94
N ILE A 41 -14.74 -1.11 -0.38
CA ILE A 41 -13.47 -0.72 -0.97
C ILE A 41 -12.33 -1.15 -0.06
N PHE A 42 -11.24 -1.64 -0.66
CA PHE A 42 -10.02 -2.00 0.06
C PHE A 42 -8.82 -1.22 -0.48
N PRO A 43 -7.86 -0.88 0.37
CA PRO A 43 -7.87 -0.97 1.84
C PRO A 43 -8.86 0.03 2.44
N THR A 44 -8.97 0.10 3.77
CA THR A 44 -9.74 1.15 4.43
C THR A 44 -9.16 2.51 4.09
N ARG A 45 -10.00 3.55 4.19
CA ARG A 45 -9.62 4.90 3.75
C ARG A 45 -8.34 5.42 4.42
N ASP A 46 -8.17 5.15 5.71
CA ASP A 46 -7.00 5.56 6.48
C ASP A 46 -5.73 4.79 6.11
N GLU A 47 -5.86 3.69 5.37
CA GLU A 47 -4.73 2.84 4.95
C GLU A 47 -4.26 3.09 3.52
N ILE A 48 -4.90 4.00 2.77
CA ILE A 48 -4.55 4.24 1.35
C ILE A 48 -3.07 4.58 1.18
N PHE A 49 -2.51 5.40 2.07
CA PHE A 49 -1.14 5.89 1.98
C PHE A 49 -0.16 5.22 2.93
N THR A 50 -0.47 4.01 3.40
CA THR A 50 0.38 3.29 4.35
C THR A 50 1.83 3.15 3.86
N ALA A 51 2.03 2.85 2.57
CA ALA A 51 3.37 2.72 1.98
C ALA A 51 4.21 3.99 2.19
N PHE A 52 3.62 5.15 1.94
CA PHE A 52 4.32 6.43 2.12
C PHE A 52 4.60 6.74 3.59
N ARG A 53 3.70 6.34 4.50
CA ARG A 53 3.88 6.60 5.93
C ARG A 53 5.05 5.83 6.52
N TYR A 54 5.18 4.56 6.14
CA TYR A 54 6.27 3.72 6.63
C TYR A 54 7.60 3.98 5.93
N THR A 55 7.57 4.57 4.73
CA THR A 55 8.79 4.86 3.97
C THR A 55 8.81 6.34 3.57
N PRO A 56 9.25 7.24 4.47
CA PRO A 56 9.41 8.66 4.14
C PRO A 56 10.32 8.85 2.92
N TYR A 57 10.14 9.97 2.22
CA TYR A 57 10.84 10.22 0.96
C TYR A 57 12.37 10.03 1.06
N ASN A 58 12.98 10.59 2.11
CA ASN A 58 14.42 10.52 2.27
C ASN A 58 14.93 9.12 2.64
N ASP A 59 14.05 8.23 3.07
CA ASP A 59 14.42 6.86 3.46
C ASP A 59 14.25 5.86 2.32
N VAL A 60 13.67 6.26 1.20
CA VAL A 60 13.45 5.35 0.07
C VAL A 60 14.78 4.90 -0.53
N LYS A 61 15.03 3.59 -0.50
CA LYS A 61 16.17 2.94 -1.12
C LYS A 61 15.79 2.15 -2.35
N VAL A 62 14.59 1.55 -2.33
CA VAL A 62 14.07 0.70 -3.40
C VAL A 62 12.59 1.01 -3.59
N LEU A 63 12.16 1.11 -4.84
CA LEU A 63 10.73 1.12 -5.19
C LEU A 63 10.36 -0.27 -5.72
N LEU A 64 9.45 -0.94 -5.00
CA LEU A 64 8.85 -2.18 -5.47
C LEU A 64 7.42 -1.87 -5.89
N LEU A 65 7.19 -1.90 -7.20
CA LEU A 65 5.91 -1.50 -7.78
C LEU A 65 5.01 -2.71 -8.00
N GLY A 66 3.83 -2.68 -7.38
CA GLY A 66 2.77 -3.65 -7.62
C GLY A 66 1.69 -3.08 -8.52
N GLN A 67 0.66 -3.86 -8.79
CA GLN A 67 -0.43 -3.46 -9.69
C GLN A 67 -1.57 -2.80 -8.93
N ASP A 68 -2.29 -3.55 -8.11
CA ASP A 68 -3.46 -3.10 -7.36
C ASP A 68 -3.56 -3.84 -6.02
N PRO A 69 -4.38 -3.35 -5.08
CA PRO A 69 -4.56 -4.02 -3.80
C PRO A 69 -5.27 -5.36 -3.94
N TYR A 70 -5.06 -6.24 -2.97
CA TYR A 70 -5.86 -7.47 -2.87
C TYR A 70 -7.34 -7.11 -2.64
N HIS A 71 -8.23 -7.83 -3.33
CA HIS A 71 -9.67 -7.52 -3.31
C HIS A 71 -10.48 -8.37 -2.34
N GLU A 72 -9.85 -9.24 -1.57
CA GLU A 72 -10.53 -10.02 -0.56
C GLU A 72 -10.47 -9.33 0.80
N LYS A 73 -11.54 -9.48 1.57
CA LYS A 73 -11.66 -8.84 2.88
C LYS A 73 -10.48 -9.20 3.79
N GLY A 74 -9.92 -8.17 4.43
CA GLY A 74 -8.88 -8.34 5.44
C GLY A 74 -7.45 -8.46 4.92
N GLN A 75 -7.23 -8.48 3.62
CA GLN A 75 -5.90 -8.65 3.03
C GLN A 75 -5.14 -7.34 2.87
N ALA A 76 -5.66 -6.41 2.06
CA ALA A 76 -4.96 -5.18 1.73
C ALA A 76 -4.89 -4.21 2.91
N HIS A 77 -3.73 -3.58 3.09
CA HIS A 77 -3.56 -2.55 4.12
C HIS A 77 -2.69 -1.37 3.66
N GLY A 78 -2.60 -1.16 2.35
CA GLY A 78 -1.97 0.04 1.78
C GLY A 78 -0.51 -0.11 1.39
N MET A 79 -0.01 -1.34 1.26
CA MET A 79 1.34 -1.62 0.75
C MET A 79 1.29 -2.77 -0.25
N ALA A 80 1.99 -2.60 -1.37
CA ALA A 80 2.04 -3.61 -2.41
C ALA A 80 2.52 -4.96 -1.84
N PHE A 81 1.86 -6.05 -2.24
CA PHE A 81 2.13 -7.43 -1.88
C PHE A 81 1.90 -7.79 -0.41
N SER A 82 1.90 -6.83 0.49
CA SER A 82 1.79 -7.06 1.93
C SER A 82 0.36 -7.39 2.34
N VAL A 83 0.22 -8.29 3.32
CA VAL A 83 -1.04 -8.55 4.01
C VAL A 83 -0.86 -8.32 5.51
N LYS A 84 -1.96 -8.09 6.20
CA LYS A 84 -1.94 -7.94 7.65
C LYS A 84 -1.44 -9.23 8.31
N LYS A 85 -0.75 -9.07 9.43
CA LYS A 85 -0.30 -10.22 10.22
C LYS A 85 -1.49 -11.08 10.63
N GLY A 86 -1.35 -12.41 10.53
CA GLY A 86 -2.42 -13.35 10.81
C GLY A 86 -3.25 -13.74 9.58
N VAL A 87 -3.07 -13.03 8.47
CA VAL A 87 -3.74 -13.33 7.22
C VAL A 87 -2.86 -14.24 6.38
N LYS A 88 -3.43 -15.28 5.77
CA LYS A 88 -2.70 -16.19 4.89
C LYS A 88 -2.10 -15.43 3.71
N GLN A 89 -0.83 -15.69 3.42
CA GLN A 89 -0.15 -15.07 2.28
C GLN A 89 -0.83 -15.42 0.96
N PRO A 90 -1.15 -14.40 0.12
CA PRO A 90 -1.62 -14.66 -1.23
C PRO A 90 -0.55 -15.30 -2.11
N PRO A 91 -0.94 -15.95 -3.23
CA PRO A 91 0.03 -16.64 -4.09
C PRO A 91 1.19 -15.78 -4.59
N SER A 92 0.95 -14.52 -4.94
CA SER A 92 2.00 -13.61 -5.40
C SER A 92 3.08 -13.42 -4.34
N LEU A 93 2.69 -13.25 -3.09
CA LEU A 93 3.63 -13.08 -1.98
C LEU A 93 4.38 -14.38 -1.67
N VAL A 94 3.67 -15.51 -1.69
CA VAL A 94 4.30 -16.83 -1.55
C VAL A 94 5.41 -17.01 -2.59
N ASN A 95 5.15 -16.61 -3.83
CA ASN A 95 6.13 -16.73 -4.91
C ASN A 95 7.35 -15.82 -4.68
N ILE A 96 7.14 -14.61 -4.17
CA ILE A 96 8.24 -13.69 -3.82
C ILE A 96 9.15 -14.36 -2.76
N PHE A 97 8.58 -14.92 -1.71
CA PHE A 97 9.36 -15.57 -0.66
C PHE A 97 10.06 -16.84 -1.18
N LYS A 98 9.43 -17.59 -2.08
CA LYS A 98 10.09 -18.74 -2.73
C LYS A 98 11.33 -18.32 -3.50
N GLU A 99 11.24 -17.23 -4.27
CA GLU A 99 12.37 -16.72 -5.03
C GLU A 99 13.49 -16.23 -4.12
N ILE A 100 13.17 -15.53 -3.05
CA ILE A 100 14.18 -15.10 -2.08
C ILE A 100 14.90 -16.30 -1.45
N ASN A 101 14.17 -17.35 -1.12
CA ASN A 101 14.76 -18.56 -0.57
C ASN A 101 15.67 -19.26 -1.61
N SER A 102 15.21 -19.38 -2.83
CA SER A 102 15.97 -20.02 -3.92
C SER A 102 17.24 -19.26 -4.25
N ASP A 103 17.18 -17.93 -4.28
CA ASP A 103 18.31 -17.07 -4.67
C ASP A 103 19.29 -16.83 -3.51
N LEU A 104 18.77 -16.53 -2.33
CA LEU A 104 19.58 -16.07 -1.20
C LEU A 104 19.67 -17.06 -0.04
N GLY A 105 18.93 -18.16 -0.11
CA GLY A 105 18.92 -19.16 0.97
C GLY A 105 18.21 -18.67 2.24
N ILE A 106 17.39 -17.65 2.15
CA ILE A 106 16.65 -17.11 3.30
C ILE A 106 15.32 -17.83 3.42
N ALA A 107 15.10 -18.50 4.55
CA ALA A 107 13.88 -19.25 4.80
C ALA A 107 12.65 -18.33 4.78
N PRO A 108 11.55 -18.75 4.14
CA PRO A 108 10.31 -17.94 4.13
C PRO A 108 9.70 -17.87 5.53
N PRO A 109 8.99 -16.78 5.86
CA PRO A 109 8.24 -16.72 7.11
C PRO A 109 7.06 -17.69 7.09
N GLU A 110 6.42 -17.86 8.25
CA GLU A 110 5.21 -18.67 8.35
C GLU A 110 4.13 -18.14 7.39
N ILE A 111 3.25 -19.03 6.93
CA ILE A 111 2.24 -18.71 5.91
C ILE A 111 1.27 -17.59 6.34
N ASP A 112 1.09 -17.38 7.63
CA ASP A 112 0.25 -16.32 8.18
C ASP A 112 1.03 -15.07 8.59
N ASN A 113 2.28 -14.95 8.17
CA ASN A 113 3.14 -13.80 8.45
C ASN A 113 3.62 -13.17 7.13
N GLY A 114 2.71 -12.49 6.45
CA GLY A 114 3.00 -11.79 5.20
C GLY A 114 3.02 -10.28 5.33
N CYS A 115 3.14 -9.74 6.55
CA CYS A 115 3.21 -8.30 6.76
C CYS A 115 4.61 -7.78 6.43
N LEU A 116 4.70 -6.88 5.45
CA LEU A 116 5.98 -6.35 4.94
C LEU A 116 6.36 -4.99 5.56
N ILE A 117 5.74 -4.61 6.67
CA ILE A 117 6.12 -3.38 7.39
C ILE A 117 7.64 -3.32 7.66
N PRO A 118 8.30 -4.40 8.09
CA PRO A 118 9.75 -4.37 8.26
C PRO A 118 10.52 -4.00 6.99
N TRP A 119 10.06 -4.43 5.83
CA TRP A 119 10.67 -4.04 4.54
C TRP A 119 10.49 -2.55 4.29
N ALA A 120 9.28 -2.04 4.52
CA ALA A 120 8.99 -0.62 4.35
C ALA A 120 9.85 0.23 5.28
N GLN A 121 10.00 -0.17 6.53
CA GLN A 121 10.84 0.52 7.51
C GLN A 121 12.34 0.46 7.15
N SER A 122 12.73 -0.49 6.33
CA SER A 122 14.11 -0.62 5.83
C SER A 122 14.36 0.18 4.55
N GLY A 123 13.35 0.87 4.02
CA GLY A 123 13.51 1.73 2.86
C GLY A 123 12.92 1.19 1.56
N VAL A 124 12.11 0.13 1.62
CA VAL A 124 11.42 -0.39 0.44
C VAL A 124 10.04 0.27 0.34
N LEU A 125 9.86 1.13 -0.66
CA LEU A 125 8.56 1.74 -0.94
C LEU A 125 7.71 0.73 -1.72
N LEU A 126 6.74 0.14 -1.03
CA LEU A 126 5.86 -0.90 -1.57
C LEU A 126 4.60 -0.24 -2.14
N LEU A 127 4.67 0.19 -3.40
CA LEU A 127 3.66 1.04 -4.01
C LEU A 127 2.93 0.33 -5.14
N ASN A 128 1.60 0.30 -5.08
CA ASN A 128 0.78 -0.16 -6.20
C ASN A 128 0.50 0.99 -7.16
N THR A 129 0.28 0.67 -8.45
CA THR A 129 -0.11 1.66 -9.45
C THR A 129 -1.53 2.17 -9.22
N ALA A 130 -2.40 1.32 -8.66
CA ALA A 130 -3.72 1.71 -8.17
C ALA A 130 -3.77 1.45 -6.66
N LEU A 131 -4.25 2.41 -5.88
CA LEU A 131 -4.17 2.35 -4.42
C LEU A 131 -5.45 1.85 -3.75
N THR A 132 -6.52 1.67 -4.51
CA THR A 132 -7.82 1.17 -4.02
C THR A 132 -8.41 0.18 -5.01
N VAL A 133 -9.30 -0.67 -4.50
CA VAL A 133 -10.00 -1.67 -5.32
C VAL A 133 -11.36 -1.97 -4.69
N ARG A 134 -12.35 -2.28 -5.52
CA ARG A 134 -13.63 -2.83 -5.04
C ARG A 134 -13.46 -4.29 -4.65
N GLU A 135 -14.26 -4.74 -3.67
CA GLU A 135 -14.35 -6.14 -3.27
C GLU A 135 -14.69 -7.06 -4.44
#